data_60e9eb6ec436988bbd9b0f9c9cd99bce
#
_entry.id   60e9eb6ec436988bbd9b0f9c9cd99bce
#
_cell.length_a   1.000
_cell.length_b   1.000
_cell.length_c   1.000
_cell.angle_alpha   90.00
_cell.angle_beta   90.00
_cell.angle_gamma   90.00
#
_symmetry.space_group_name_H-M   'P 1'
#
loop_
_entity.id
_entity.type
_entity.pdbx_description
1 polymer ?
#
loop_
_entity_poly.entity_id
_entity_poly.type
_entity_poly.pdbx_seq_one_letter_code
_entity_poly.pdbx_strand_id
1 'polypeptide(L)'
;MKKPSMISVLLFLTGLLCIVALFFFNKSTLNRITTTEQEVDAVSEQITAKHDEVKQAVDKYTNAIDTVQSNINRMKQKQQTASQKKTKEKAEIEEETPSKPSVFSQNNTSSSSGNNVFSSASEGNGHIIGIDPGHQSESVDMSALEPNGPGSSEMKAKCSTGTQGFYSGLPEYQLNLKISLQLRDELEQRGYQVVMTRTDNETAISNMERAQYVASQGAEIYVRIHANGDDSHTASGALTMSPSQNNPYIPQLFDQSNRLSQCIIDSYCAATGFQNLGIQYTDTMTGINWSTIPVTILEMGFMTSRDDDLKMNDVEFQKTMVQGIANGIDSYFAS
;
A
#
# COMPACT_ATOMS: atom_id res chain seq x y z
N MET A 1 -76.66 44.61 13.93
CA MET A 1 -75.42 43.78 13.66
C MET A 1 -75.82 42.31 13.67
N LYS A 2 -75.61 41.58 12.57
CA LYS A 2 -75.92 40.13 12.50
C LYS A 2 -74.82 39.40 13.30
N LYS A 3 -75.22 38.53 14.22
CA LYS A 3 -74.26 37.67 14.95
C LYS A 3 -73.56 36.77 13.95
N PRO A 4 -72.22 36.59 14.06
CA PRO A 4 -71.45 35.67 13.16
C PRO A 4 -72.01 34.26 13.30
N SER A 5 -72.04 33.50 12.20
CA SER A 5 -72.45 32.11 12.25
C SER A 5 -71.42 31.25 13.00
N MET A 6 -71.93 30.22 13.66
CA MET A 6 -71.02 29.27 14.41
C MET A 6 -69.92 28.69 13.53
N ILE A 7 -70.22 28.51 12.23
CA ILE A 7 -69.23 28.01 11.22
C ILE A 7 -68.16 29.08 10.99
N SER A 8 -68.51 30.38 10.92
CA SER A 8 -67.51 31.46 10.73
C SER A 8 -66.58 31.61 11.94
N VAL A 9 -67.08 31.41 13.15
CA VAL A 9 -66.30 31.44 14.39
C VAL A 9 -65.33 30.20 14.44
N LEU A 10 -65.81 29.02 14.05
CA LEU A 10 -65.04 27.83 14.02
C LEU A 10 -63.87 27.91 12.99
N LEU A 11 -64.13 28.42 11.79
CA LEU A 11 -63.12 28.63 10.74
C LEU A 11 -62.07 29.67 11.18
N PHE A 12 -62.48 30.72 11.89
CA PHE A 12 -61.53 31.69 12.43
C PHE A 12 -60.62 31.09 13.52
N LEU A 13 -61.19 30.29 14.42
CA LEU A 13 -60.45 29.62 15.48
C LEU A 13 -59.45 28.57 14.91
N THR A 14 -59.83 27.79 13.89
CA THR A 14 -58.93 26.82 13.22
C THR A 14 -57.81 27.54 12.47
N GLY A 15 -58.11 28.66 11.78
CA GLY A 15 -57.14 29.50 11.11
C GLY A 15 -56.08 30.07 12.10
N LEU A 16 -56.56 30.55 13.25
CA LEU A 16 -55.67 31.07 14.30
C LEU A 16 -54.78 29.98 14.90
N LEU A 17 -55.35 28.79 15.11
CA LEU A 17 -54.59 27.63 15.61
C LEU A 17 -53.48 27.21 14.62
N CYS A 18 -53.75 27.20 13.31
CA CYS A 18 -52.78 26.93 12.28
C CYS A 18 -51.63 27.96 12.25
N ILE A 19 -51.95 29.24 12.40
CA ILE A 19 -50.95 30.31 12.44
C ILE A 19 -50.02 30.15 13.67
N VAL A 20 -50.59 29.84 14.83
CA VAL A 20 -49.82 29.59 16.05
C VAL A 20 -48.94 28.37 15.90
N ALA A 21 -49.45 27.29 15.33
CA ALA A 21 -48.65 26.07 15.06
C ALA A 21 -47.48 26.34 14.09
N LEU A 22 -47.73 27.11 13.02
CA LEU A 22 -46.66 27.51 12.07
C LEU A 22 -45.60 28.39 12.74
N PHE A 23 -46.02 29.30 13.64
CA PHE A 23 -45.08 30.14 14.37
C PHE A 23 -44.14 29.31 15.27
N PHE A 24 -44.67 28.35 16.01
CA PHE A 24 -43.86 27.47 16.86
C PHE A 24 -42.95 26.52 16.03
N PHE A 25 -43.46 26.01 14.90
CA PHE A 25 -42.64 25.19 13.98
C PHE A 25 -41.46 25.98 13.41
N ASN A 26 -41.72 27.22 12.90
CA ASN A 26 -40.64 28.09 12.40
C ASN A 26 -39.62 28.45 13.49
N LYS A 27 -40.05 28.74 14.71
CA LYS A 27 -39.14 29.03 15.82
C LYS A 27 -38.28 27.81 16.18
N SER A 28 -38.83 26.61 16.19
CA SER A 28 -38.10 25.38 16.44
C SER A 28 -37.06 25.11 15.34
N THR A 29 -37.46 25.31 14.09
CA THR A 29 -36.55 25.14 12.94
C THR A 29 -35.41 26.15 12.97
N LEU A 30 -35.69 27.41 13.29
CA LEU A 30 -34.66 28.45 13.41
C LEU A 30 -33.66 28.12 14.53
N ASN A 31 -34.13 27.68 15.68
CA ASN A 31 -33.24 27.27 16.77
C ASN A 31 -32.33 26.09 16.37
N ARG A 32 -32.86 25.11 15.63
CA ARG A 32 -32.03 23.99 15.13
C ARG A 32 -30.96 24.47 14.16
N ILE A 33 -31.29 25.39 13.25
CA ILE A 33 -30.33 25.98 12.31
C ILE A 33 -29.17 26.65 13.08
N THR A 34 -29.52 27.51 14.08
CA THR A 34 -28.49 28.19 14.87
C THR A 34 -27.59 27.23 15.66
N THR A 35 -28.15 26.13 16.17
CA THR A 35 -27.33 25.11 16.86
C THR A 35 -26.41 24.42 15.88
N THR A 36 -26.86 24.06 14.67
CA THR A 36 -26.05 23.45 13.64
C THR A 36 -24.96 24.39 13.14
N GLU A 37 -25.23 25.68 12.99
CA GLU A 37 -24.20 26.68 12.66
C GLU A 37 -23.10 26.74 13.71
N GLN A 38 -23.45 26.73 15.00
CA GLN A 38 -22.46 26.71 16.09
C GLN A 38 -21.60 25.41 16.08
N GLU A 39 -22.21 24.25 15.78
CA GLU A 39 -21.48 22.99 15.65
C GLU A 39 -20.51 23.01 14.46
N VAL A 40 -20.92 23.59 13.33
CA VAL A 40 -20.06 23.76 12.13
C VAL A 40 -18.86 24.66 12.44
N ASP A 41 -19.09 25.78 13.11
CA ASP A 41 -18.02 26.72 13.49
C ASP A 41 -17.00 26.03 14.43
N ALA A 42 -17.47 25.27 15.42
CA ALA A 42 -16.59 24.51 16.32
C ALA A 42 -15.75 23.45 15.61
N VAL A 43 -16.35 22.74 14.64
CA VAL A 43 -15.62 21.77 13.81
C VAL A 43 -14.60 22.48 12.92
N SER A 44 -14.94 23.63 12.34
CA SER A 44 -14.04 24.42 11.53
C SER A 44 -12.81 24.89 12.31
N GLU A 45 -12.98 25.32 13.55
CA GLU A 45 -11.87 25.68 14.43
C GLU A 45 -10.97 24.49 14.75
N GLN A 46 -11.55 23.30 15.01
CA GLN A 46 -10.79 22.08 15.25
C GLN A 46 -9.98 21.65 14.01
N ILE A 47 -10.56 21.75 12.81
CA ILE A 47 -9.88 21.46 11.55
C ILE A 47 -8.69 22.41 11.36
N THR A 48 -8.87 23.71 11.61
CA THR A 48 -7.79 24.70 11.50
C THR A 48 -6.65 24.41 12.47
N ALA A 49 -6.95 24.11 13.73
CA ALA A 49 -5.96 23.75 14.72
C ALA A 49 -5.16 22.47 14.33
N LYS A 50 -5.87 21.46 13.81
CA LYS A 50 -5.25 20.22 13.31
C LYS A 50 -4.37 20.47 12.09
N HIS A 51 -4.79 21.32 11.17
CA HIS A 51 -4.00 21.73 10.01
C HIS A 51 -2.67 22.36 10.42
N ASP A 52 -2.69 23.26 11.41
CA ASP A 52 -1.47 23.92 11.90
C ASP A 52 -0.53 22.93 12.60
N GLU A 53 -1.08 21.97 13.36
CA GLU A 53 -0.31 20.89 13.98
C GLU A 53 0.39 20.02 12.94
N VAL A 54 -0.32 19.62 11.89
CA VAL A 54 0.22 18.83 10.77
C VAL A 54 1.31 19.63 10.03
N LYS A 55 1.08 20.92 9.77
CA LYS A 55 2.07 21.77 9.12
C LYS A 55 3.38 21.86 9.91
N GLN A 56 3.29 22.05 11.22
CA GLN A 56 4.47 22.05 12.10
C GLN A 56 5.22 20.73 12.09
N ALA A 57 4.50 19.60 12.05
CA ALA A 57 5.10 18.28 11.96
C ALA A 57 5.83 18.09 10.61
N VAL A 58 5.21 18.49 9.49
CA VAL A 58 5.83 18.46 8.16
C VAL A 58 7.11 19.28 8.12
N ASP A 59 7.09 20.51 8.63
CA ASP A 59 8.28 21.39 8.66
C ASP A 59 9.41 20.75 9.48
N LYS A 60 9.09 20.13 10.61
CA LYS A 60 10.06 19.40 11.44
C LYS A 60 10.69 18.21 10.70
N TYR A 61 9.90 17.41 10.01
CA TYR A 61 10.42 16.26 9.25
C TYR A 61 11.23 16.71 8.02
N THR A 62 10.82 17.76 7.34
CA THR A 62 11.58 18.35 6.21
C THR A 62 12.97 18.77 6.67
N ASN A 63 13.08 19.47 7.78
CA ASN A 63 14.37 19.89 8.34
C ASN A 63 15.25 18.68 8.76
N ALA A 64 14.64 17.61 9.26
CA ALA A 64 15.36 16.38 9.60
C ALA A 64 15.90 15.68 8.34
N ILE A 65 15.12 15.61 7.28
CA ILE A 65 15.52 15.05 5.97
C ILE A 65 16.70 15.83 5.39
N ASP A 66 16.66 17.15 5.39
CA ASP A 66 17.75 18.00 4.91
C ASP A 66 19.05 17.78 5.69
N THR A 67 18.93 17.57 6.99
CA THR A 67 20.06 17.25 7.86
C THR A 67 20.69 15.89 7.50
N VAL A 68 19.87 14.88 7.29
CA VAL A 68 20.32 13.53 6.88
C VAL A 68 20.96 13.58 5.50
N GLN A 69 20.35 14.28 4.55
CA GLN A 69 20.90 14.44 3.19
C GLN A 69 22.28 15.14 3.21
N SER A 70 22.44 16.17 4.03
CA SER A 70 23.71 16.84 4.24
C SER A 70 24.79 15.89 4.79
N ASN A 71 24.42 15.04 5.75
CA ASN A 71 25.33 14.05 6.33
C ASN A 71 25.74 12.97 5.31
N ILE A 72 24.80 12.50 4.50
CA ILE A 72 25.07 11.54 3.40
C ILE A 72 26.05 12.14 2.40
N ASN A 73 25.85 13.37 1.99
CA ASN A 73 26.76 14.06 1.05
C ASN A 73 28.18 14.20 1.63
N ARG A 74 28.29 14.51 2.93
CA ARG A 74 29.58 14.59 3.63
C ARG A 74 30.27 13.24 3.72
N MET A 75 29.53 12.15 3.95
CA MET A 75 30.08 10.80 3.94
C MET A 75 30.57 10.37 2.55
N LYS A 76 29.79 10.64 1.49
CA LYS A 76 30.20 10.38 0.10
C LYS A 76 31.50 11.10 -0.27
N GLN A 77 31.65 12.35 0.13
CA GLN A 77 32.87 13.14 -0.08
C GLN A 77 34.10 12.54 0.64
N LYS A 78 33.92 12.08 1.89
CA LYS A 78 34.99 11.41 2.64
C LYS A 78 35.41 10.09 1.98
N GLN A 79 34.46 9.29 1.46
CA GLN A 79 34.77 8.05 0.75
C GLN A 79 35.52 8.30 -0.55
N GLN A 80 35.15 9.31 -1.34
CA GLN A 80 35.85 9.69 -2.56
C GLN A 80 37.28 10.13 -2.28
N THR A 81 37.51 10.93 -1.22
CA THR A 81 38.85 11.39 -0.82
C THR A 81 39.72 10.20 -0.34
N ALA A 82 39.14 9.25 0.39
CA ALA A 82 39.84 8.05 0.86
C ALA A 82 40.22 7.10 -0.31
N SER A 83 39.34 6.98 -1.31
CA SER A 83 39.60 6.17 -2.52
C SER A 83 40.71 6.81 -3.38
N GLN A 84 40.71 8.12 -3.54
CA GLN A 84 41.76 8.84 -4.27
C GLN A 84 43.12 8.76 -3.57
N LYS A 85 43.17 8.74 -2.22
CA LYS A 85 44.40 8.55 -1.45
C LYS A 85 44.97 7.15 -1.62
N LYS A 86 44.10 6.10 -1.59
CA LYS A 86 44.52 4.72 -1.85
C LYS A 86 45.05 4.50 -3.26
N THR A 87 44.48 5.18 -4.27
CA THR A 87 44.93 5.08 -5.65
C THR A 87 46.30 5.76 -5.86
N LYS A 88 46.56 6.89 -5.18
CA LYS A 88 47.87 7.55 -5.21
C LYS A 88 48.95 6.73 -4.51
N GLU A 89 48.64 6.18 -3.33
CA GLU A 89 49.60 5.31 -2.59
C GLU A 89 49.96 4.03 -3.36
N LYS A 90 49.00 3.47 -4.13
CA LYS A 90 49.27 2.31 -4.98
C LYS A 90 50.09 2.65 -6.23
N ALA A 91 49.96 3.85 -6.77
CA ALA A 91 50.76 4.32 -7.90
C ALA A 91 52.23 4.64 -7.51
N GLU A 92 52.47 5.11 -6.28
CA GLU A 92 53.83 5.39 -5.77
C GLU A 92 54.60 4.08 -5.42
N ILE A 93 53.90 2.96 -5.11
CA ILE A 93 54.53 1.67 -4.81
C ILE A 93 54.91 0.90 -6.09
N GLU A 94 54.28 1.18 -7.25
CA GLU A 94 54.61 0.52 -8.53
C GLU A 94 55.83 1.16 -9.27
N GLU A 95 56.33 2.32 -8.82
CA GLU A 95 57.46 3.02 -9.44
C GLU A 95 58.86 2.65 -8.85
N GLU A 96 58.90 1.90 -7.73
CA GLU A 96 60.18 1.56 -7.05
C GLU A 96 60.49 0.04 -6.98
N THR A 97 60.51 -0.71 -8.10
CA THR A 97 61.21 -2.03 -8.09
C THR A 97 61.78 -2.38 -9.44
N PRO A 98 63.11 -2.61 -9.52
CA PRO A 98 63.75 -3.20 -10.71
C PRO A 98 63.69 -4.72 -10.68
N SER A 99 63.64 -5.25 -11.87
CA SER A 99 63.45 -6.61 -12.35
C SER A 99 64.33 -7.70 -11.80
N LYS A 100 63.67 -8.92 -11.65
CA LYS A 100 64.10 -10.33 -11.97
C LYS A 100 65.07 -11.09 -11.03
N PRO A 101 65.10 -12.47 -11.14
CA PRO A 101 64.08 -13.49 -11.41
C PRO A 101 64.12 -14.74 -10.48
N SER A 102 63.03 -15.54 -10.50
CA SER A 102 62.94 -17.00 -10.46
C SER A 102 63.17 -17.83 -9.19
N VAL A 103 62.26 -18.82 -9.10
CA VAL A 103 62.38 -20.23 -8.67
C VAL A 103 61.81 -20.65 -7.32
N PHE A 104 60.70 -21.38 -7.46
CA PHE A 104 60.27 -22.62 -6.76
C PHE A 104 60.08 -22.70 -5.24
N SER A 105 58.93 -23.26 -4.93
CA SER A 105 58.60 -24.34 -3.99
C SER A 105 57.74 -24.02 -2.78
N GLN A 106 56.61 -24.65 -2.81
CA GLN A 106 55.76 -25.26 -1.77
C GLN A 106 56.23 -25.17 -0.31
N ASN A 107 55.38 -24.81 0.60
CA ASN A 107 54.62 -25.66 1.54
C ASN A 107 54.10 -24.89 2.77
N ASN A 108 52.81 -25.12 2.99
CA ASN A 108 52.11 -25.42 4.24
C ASN A 108 52.38 -24.66 5.56
N THR A 109 51.25 -24.34 6.09
CA THR A 109 50.68 -24.49 7.45
C THR A 109 50.55 -23.27 8.34
N SER A 110 49.28 -23.09 8.70
CA SER A 110 48.67 -22.86 10.04
C SER A 110 48.68 -21.49 10.68
N SER A 111 47.43 -21.04 10.83
CA SER A 111 46.78 -20.48 12.03
C SER A 111 47.30 -19.16 12.63
N SER A 112 46.46 -18.15 12.66
CA SER A 112 45.62 -17.79 13.83
C SER A 112 44.97 -16.43 13.67
N SER A 113 43.69 -16.43 13.89
CA SER A 113 42.85 -15.50 14.69
C SER A 113 43.15 -13.99 14.62
N GLY A 114 42.28 -13.31 13.94
CA GLY A 114 42.06 -11.86 14.08
C GLY A 114 40.60 -11.58 13.75
N ASN A 115 39.76 -11.46 14.75
CA ASN A 115 38.35 -11.07 14.60
C ASN A 115 38.25 -9.71 13.95
N ASN A 116 37.91 -9.65 12.69
CA ASN A 116 37.27 -8.50 12.07
C ASN A 116 35.83 -8.87 11.87
N VAL A 117 34.97 -8.32 12.73
CA VAL A 117 33.52 -8.29 12.53
C VAL A 117 33.27 -7.30 11.38
N PHE A 118 33.45 -7.76 10.15
CA PHE A 118 32.72 -7.21 9.03
C PHE A 118 31.34 -7.87 9.08
N SER A 119 30.29 -7.05 9.35
CA SER A 119 28.94 -7.42 9.08
C SER A 119 28.88 -7.95 7.65
N SER A 120 28.78 -9.26 7.51
CA SER A 120 28.47 -9.89 6.24
C SER A 120 27.12 -9.34 5.82
N ALA A 121 27.06 -8.64 4.69
CA ALA A 121 25.83 -8.57 3.94
C ALA A 121 25.33 -10.01 3.84
N SER A 122 24.17 -10.33 4.37
CA SER A 122 23.56 -11.63 4.22
C SER A 122 23.54 -11.94 2.73
N GLU A 123 24.17 -13.02 2.30
CA GLU A 123 23.87 -13.56 0.98
C GLU A 123 22.35 -13.72 0.97
N GLY A 124 21.66 -12.99 0.07
CA GLY A 124 20.21 -13.02 -0.02
C GLY A 124 19.72 -14.46 -0.14
N ASN A 125 18.50 -14.76 0.26
CA ASN A 125 17.93 -16.10 0.13
C ASN A 125 17.73 -16.54 -1.34
N GLY A 126 18.10 -15.67 -2.29
CA GLY A 126 18.11 -15.92 -3.75
C GLY A 126 16.77 -15.69 -4.44
N HIS A 127 15.67 -15.51 -3.70
CA HIS A 127 14.34 -15.36 -4.28
C HIS A 127 14.02 -13.90 -4.63
N ILE A 128 13.31 -13.71 -5.75
CA ILE A 128 12.85 -12.39 -6.26
C ILE A 128 11.35 -12.31 -6.16
N ILE A 129 10.84 -11.30 -5.45
CA ILE A 129 9.42 -11.09 -5.19
C ILE A 129 8.90 -9.90 -5.99
N GLY A 130 7.86 -10.10 -6.81
CA GLY A 130 7.13 -9.02 -7.44
C GLY A 130 6.04 -8.48 -6.52
N ILE A 131 6.10 -7.20 -6.17
CA ILE A 131 5.07 -6.49 -5.39
C ILE A 131 4.37 -5.47 -6.28
N ASP A 132 3.04 -5.50 -6.27
CA ASP A 132 2.21 -4.57 -7.01
C ASP A 132 1.30 -3.78 -6.05
N PRO A 133 1.62 -2.53 -5.74
CA PRO A 133 0.67 -1.64 -5.11
C PRO A 133 -0.50 -1.40 -6.07
N GLY A 134 -1.68 -1.97 -5.80
CA GLY A 134 -2.85 -1.85 -6.66
C GLY A 134 -3.26 -0.39 -6.90
N HIS A 135 -3.89 -0.13 -8.05
CA HIS A 135 -4.38 1.20 -8.42
C HIS A 135 -3.31 2.28 -8.58
N GLN A 136 -3.73 3.51 -8.84
CA GLN A 136 -2.91 4.73 -8.90
C GLN A 136 -3.81 5.98 -8.81
N SER A 137 -3.19 7.16 -8.72
CA SER A 137 -3.87 8.44 -8.57
C SER A 137 -4.82 8.74 -9.74
N GLU A 138 -5.92 9.42 -9.45
CA GLU A 138 -6.84 9.98 -10.46
C GLU A 138 -6.18 11.02 -11.37
N SER A 139 -5.00 11.53 -11.03
CA SER A 139 -4.22 12.41 -11.90
C SER A 139 -3.70 11.69 -13.17
N VAL A 140 -3.68 10.35 -13.15
CA VAL A 140 -3.22 9.52 -14.25
C VAL A 140 -4.42 8.91 -14.97
N ASP A 141 -4.67 9.35 -16.22
CA ASP A 141 -5.73 8.77 -17.03
C ASP A 141 -5.40 7.34 -17.49
N MET A 142 -6.10 6.37 -16.93
CA MET A 142 -5.98 4.94 -17.24
C MET A 142 -7.30 4.36 -17.78
N SER A 143 -8.17 5.21 -18.31
CA SER A 143 -9.47 4.81 -18.89
C SER A 143 -9.35 4.06 -20.21
N ALA A 144 -8.21 4.19 -20.92
CA ALA A 144 -7.94 3.41 -22.11
C ALA A 144 -8.05 1.91 -21.82
N LEU A 145 -8.51 1.15 -22.83
CA LEU A 145 -8.82 -0.26 -22.65
C LEU A 145 -7.62 -1.16 -22.97
N GLU A 146 -7.57 -2.31 -22.30
CA GLU A 146 -6.66 -3.41 -22.57
C GLU A 146 -7.40 -4.76 -22.52
N PRO A 147 -6.90 -5.83 -23.19
CA PRO A 147 -7.54 -7.14 -23.15
C PRO A 147 -7.51 -7.75 -21.74
N ASN A 148 -8.62 -8.37 -21.31
CA ASN A 148 -8.74 -9.03 -19.99
C ASN A 148 -7.72 -10.17 -19.78
N GLY A 149 -7.18 -10.75 -20.86
CA GLY A 149 -6.15 -11.79 -20.83
C GLY A 149 -5.62 -12.04 -22.24
N PRO A 150 -4.57 -12.86 -22.41
CA PRO A 150 -3.98 -13.16 -23.72
C PRO A 150 -5.01 -13.72 -24.70
N GLY A 151 -5.22 -13.01 -25.82
CA GLY A 151 -6.20 -13.39 -26.86
C GLY A 151 -7.67 -13.09 -26.51
N SER A 152 -7.94 -12.42 -25.39
CA SER A 152 -9.30 -12.03 -25.00
C SER A 152 -9.87 -10.95 -25.91
N SER A 153 -11.14 -11.09 -26.29
CA SER A 153 -11.93 -10.02 -26.91
C SER A 153 -12.61 -9.11 -25.87
N GLU A 154 -12.67 -9.55 -24.60
CA GLU A 154 -13.14 -8.72 -23.51
C GLU A 154 -12.10 -7.65 -23.17
N MET A 155 -12.53 -6.39 -23.23
CA MET A 155 -11.67 -5.24 -22.98
C MET A 155 -12.04 -4.61 -21.64
N LYS A 156 -11.03 -4.23 -20.86
CA LYS A 156 -11.18 -3.57 -19.55
C LYS A 156 -10.35 -2.30 -19.46
N ALA A 157 -10.71 -1.38 -18.58
CA ALA A 157 -9.88 -0.22 -18.31
C ALA A 157 -8.50 -0.65 -17.82
N LYS A 158 -7.46 0.03 -18.26
CA LYS A 158 -6.06 -0.28 -17.92
C LYS A 158 -5.80 -0.28 -16.43
N CYS A 159 -6.43 0.63 -15.70
CA CYS A 159 -6.42 0.69 -14.24
C CYS A 159 -7.57 1.57 -13.75
N SER A 160 -7.75 1.63 -12.44
CA SER A 160 -8.67 2.55 -11.75
C SER A 160 -8.00 3.13 -10.51
N THR A 161 -8.67 4.07 -9.85
CA THR A 161 -8.23 4.65 -8.57
C THR A 161 -8.47 3.73 -7.37
N GLY A 162 -9.31 2.69 -7.57
CA GLY A 162 -9.77 1.83 -6.48
C GLY A 162 -10.89 2.48 -5.67
N THR A 163 -11.08 2.00 -4.45
CA THR A 163 -12.02 2.52 -3.47
C THR A 163 -11.39 3.60 -2.58
N GLN A 164 -12.14 4.02 -1.57
CA GLN A 164 -11.68 5.00 -0.57
C GLN A 164 -12.19 4.60 0.81
N GLY A 165 -11.38 4.81 1.82
CA GLY A 165 -11.76 4.64 3.22
C GLY A 165 -12.95 5.51 3.57
N PHE A 166 -14.06 4.88 3.95
CA PHE A 166 -15.31 5.60 4.24
C PHE A 166 -15.18 6.45 5.51
N TYR A 167 -14.37 6.03 6.45
CA TYR A 167 -14.16 6.71 7.74
C TYR A 167 -12.84 7.47 7.79
N SER A 168 -11.79 6.96 7.14
CA SER A 168 -10.46 7.61 7.09
C SER A 168 -10.35 8.65 5.99
N GLY A 169 -11.13 8.52 4.92
CA GLY A 169 -10.99 9.32 3.71
C GLY A 169 -9.73 8.98 2.89
N LEU A 170 -8.96 7.97 3.27
CA LEU A 170 -7.72 7.58 2.59
C LEU A 170 -8.05 6.85 1.28
N PRO A 171 -7.56 7.30 0.10
CA PRO A 171 -7.70 6.54 -1.14
C PRO A 171 -6.97 5.19 -1.09
N GLU A 172 -7.56 4.16 -1.68
CA GLU A 172 -6.99 2.81 -1.71
C GLU A 172 -5.58 2.78 -2.32
N TYR A 173 -5.36 3.46 -3.44
CA TYR A 173 -4.05 3.49 -4.09
C TYR A 173 -2.93 4.05 -3.19
N GLN A 174 -3.26 4.95 -2.25
CA GLN A 174 -2.29 5.48 -1.27
C GLN A 174 -1.99 4.47 -0.17
N LEU A 175 -3.02 3.80 0.35
CA LEU A 175 -2.85 2.73 1.34
C LEU A 175 -2.01 1.59 0.75
N ASN A 176 -2.37 1.12 -0.45
CA ASN A 176 -1.66 0.04 -1.14
C ASN A 176 -0.18 0.36 -1.34
N LEU A 177 0.15 1.58 -1.78
CA LEU A 177 1.54 2.02 -1.92
C LEU A 177 2.26 2.04 -0.58
N LYS A 178 1.63 2.60 0.46
CA LYS A 178 2.23 2.73 1.79
C LYS A 178 2.57 1.37 2.40
N ILE A 179 1.66 0.40 2.32
CA ILE A 179 1.89 -0.97 2.81
C ILE A 179 2.95 -1.68 1.95
N SER A 180 2.90 -1.53 0.64
CA SER A 180 3.85 -2.18 -0.28
C SER A 180 5.29 -1.68 -0.10
N LEU A 181 5.50 -0.38 0.17
CA LEU A 181 6.83 0.16 0.47
C LEU A 181 7.39 -0.40 1.78
N GLN A 182 6.57 -0.50 2.82
CA GLN A 182 6.98 -1.12 4.08
C GLN A 182 7.24 -2.64 3.91
N LEU A 183 6.43 -3.31 3.10
CA LEU A 183 6.61 -4.74 2.79
C LEU A 183 7.92 -4.99 2.02
N ARG A 184 8.25 -4.13 1.05
CA ARG A 184 9.54 -4.17 0.36
C ARG A 184 10.69 -4.11 1.38
N ASP A 185 10.68 -3.10 2.24
CA ASP A 185 11.75 -2.88 3.21
C ASP A 185 11.88 -4.08 4.18
N GLU A 186 10.77 -4.69 4.59
CA GLU A 186 10.75 -5.90 5.42
C GLU A 186 11.30 -7.13 4.69
N LEU A 187 10.89 -7.35 3.43
CA LEU A 187 11.37 -8.49 2.64
C LEU A 187 12.86 -8.36 2.30
N GLU A 188 13.33 -7.17 1.99
CA GLU A 188 14.76 -6.92 1.77
C GLU A 188 15.59 -7.20 3.03
N GLN A 189 15.06 -6.88 4.23
CA GLN A 189 15.69 -7.25 5.51
C GLN A 189 15.73 -8.77 5.73
N ARG A 190 14.73 -9.52 5.21
CA ARG A 190 14.72 -11.01 5.22
C ARG A 190 15.60 -11.64 4.14
N GLY A 191 16.26 -10.83 3.30
CA GLY A 191 17.19 -11.30 2.26
C GLY A 191 16.55 -11.58 0.90
N TYR A 192 15.30 -11.21 0.68
CA TYR A 192 14.63 -11.24 -0.62
C TYR A 192 15.12 -10.10 -1.50
N GLN A 193 15.08 -10.31 -2.82
CA GLN A 193 15.11 -9.22 -3.79
C GLN A 193 13.66 -8.81 -4.10
N VAL A 194 13.39 -7.51 -4.21
CA VAL A 194 12.04 -7.02 -4.44
C VAL A 194 11.97 -6.18 -5.71
N VAL A 195 10.99 -6.49 -6.56
CA VAL A 195 10.62 -5.73 -7.75
C VAL A 195 9.24 -5.12 -7.52
N MET A 196 9.14 -3.81 -7.58
CA MET A 196 7.86 -3.09 -7.42
C MET A 196 7.35 -2.57 -8.76
N THR A 197 6.06 -2.69 -9.04
CA THR A 197 5.43 -2.14 -10.26
C THR A 197 5.36 -0.62 -10.25
N ARG A 198 5.26 -0.01 -9.07
CA ARG A 198 5.33 1.43 -8.85
C ARG A 198 5.86 1.75 -7.45
N THR A 199 6.48 2.91 -7.33
CA THR A 199 6.99 3.46 -6.05
C THR A 199 6.44 4.87 -5.75
N ASP A 200 5.53 5.35 -6.59
CA ASP A 200 4.77 6.59 -6.45
C ASP A 200 3.31 6.36 -6.88
N ASN A 201 2.48 7.40 -6.79
CA ASN A 201 1.06 7.32 -7.14
C ASN A 201 0.75 7.74 -8.58
N GLU A 202 1.71 8.33 -9.29
CA GLU A 202 1.56 8.91 -10.61
C GLU A 202 2.14 8.04 -11.74
N THR A 203 2.68 6.89 -11.41
CA THR A 203 3.20 5.93 -12.40
C THR A 203 2.07 5.41 -13.29
N ALA A 204 2.15 5.71 -14.59
CA ALA A 204 1.19 5.24 -15.59
C ALA A 204 1.54 3.83 -16.06
N ILE A 205 1.05 2.80 -15.36
CA ILE A 205 1.28 1.39 -15.69
C ILE A 205 -0.05 0.60 -15.60
N SER A 206 -0.42 -0.09 -16.68
CA SER A 206 -1.67 -0.85 -16.77
C SER A 206 -1.60 -2.17 -16.00
N ASN A 207 -2.77 -2.79 -15.73
CA ASN A 207 -2.81 -4.10 -15.06
C ASN A 207 -2.08 -5.20 -15.84
N MET A 208 -2.17 -5.19 -17.17
CA MET A 208 -1.40 -6.08 -18.04
C MET A 208 0.11 -5.80 -17.92
N GLU A 209 0.51 -4.55 -18.05
CA GLU A 209 1.93 -4.14 -17.99
C GLU A 209 2.57 -4.46 -16.63
N ARG A 210 1.83 -4.33 -15.53
CA ARG A 210 2.29 -4.69 -14.16
C ARG A 210 2.67 -6.17 -14.08
N ALA A 211 1.79 -7.06 -14.56
CA ALA A 211 2.05 -8.50 -14.56
C ALA A 211 3.26 -8.86 -15.44
N GLN A 212 3.35 -8.27 -16.64
CA GLN A 212 4.46 -8.50 -17.56
C GLN A 212 5.79 -7.95 -17.02
N TYR A 213 5.74 -6.77 -16.40
CA TYR A 213 6.93 -6.11 -15.84
C TYR A 213 7.59 -6.97 -14.76
N VAL A 214 6.86 -7.40 -13.73
CA VAL A 214 7.46 -8.18 -12.63
C VAL A 214 8.04 -9.52 -13.13
N ALA A 215 7.35 -10.19 -14.04
CA ALA A 215 7.86 -11.43 -14.65
C ALA A 215 9.14 -11.17 -15.47
N SER A 216 9.20 -10.06 -16.23
CA SER A 216 10.39 -9.70 -17.02
C SER A 216 11.61 -9.37 -16.16
N GLN A 217 11.41 -8.99 -14.90
CA GLN A 217 12.48 -8.73 -13.93
C GLN A 217 12.93 -10.01 -13.18
N GLY A 218 12.39 -11.16 -13.53
CA GLY A 218 12.76 -12.44 -12.94
C GLY A 218 12.08 -12.76 -11.61
N ALA A 219 10.99 -12.06 -11.26
CA ALA A 219 10.22 -12.39 -10.06
C ALA A 219 9.67 -13.82 -10.14
N GLU A 220 9.69 -14.53 -9.01
CA GLU A 220 9.22 -15.91 -8.89
C GLU A 220 7.76 -16.00 -8.45
N ILE A 221 7.28 -14.98 -7.75
CA ILE A 221 5.88 -14.79 -7.35
C ILE A 221 5.46 -13.35 -7.56
N TYR A 222 4.16 -13.14 -7.71
CA TYR A 222 3.53 -11.84 -7.92
C TYR A 222 2.45 -11.60 -6.88
N VAL A 223 2.70 -10.69 -5.94
CA VAL A 223 1.78 -10.34 -4.84
C VAL A 223 1.23 -8.95 -5.09
N ARG A 224 -0.08 -8.88 -5.30
CA ARG A 224 -0.79 -7.63 -5.53
C ARG A 224 -1.49 -7.20 -4.24
N ILE A 225 -1.22 -5.98 -3.81
CA ILE A 225 -1.71 -5.41 -2.55
C ILE A 225 -2.88 -4.50 -2.85
N HIS A 226 -4.04 -4.84 -2.29
CA HIS A 226 -5.32 -4.16 -2.45
C HIS A 226 -6.07 -4.06 -1.11
N ALA A 227 -7.13 -3.27 -1.08
CA ALA A 227 -8.09 -3.20 0.00
C ALA A 227 -9.51 -3.11 -0.57
N ASN A 228 -10.39 -3.95 -0.07
CA ASN A 228 -11.72 -4.15 -0.63
C ASN A 228 -12.70 -3.02 -0.26
N GLY A 229 -13.81 -2.97 -0.98
CA GLY A 229 -14.98 -2.15 -0.68
C GLY A 229 -16.27 -2.95 -0.81
N ASP A 230 -17.26 -2.61 0.00
CA ASP A 230 -18.59 -3.20 -0.02
C ASP A 230 -19.66 -2.11 0.13
N ASP A 231 -20.55 -1.98 -0.86
CA ASP A 231 -21.58 -0.95 -0.89
C ASP A 231 -22.58 -1.05 0.28
N SER A 232 -22.73 -2.23 0.87
CA SER A 232 -23.59 -2.42 2.06
C SER A 232 -22.92 -1.97 3.36
N HIS A 233 -21.61 -1.72 3.36
CA HIS A 233 -20.78 -1.40 4.53
C HIS A 233 -20.86 -2.44 5.66
N THR A 234 -21.19 -3.70 5.33
CA THR A 234 -21.36 -4.77 6.32
C THR A 234 -20.26 -5.82 6.29
N ALA A 235 -19.53 -5.91 5.17
CA ALA A 235 -18.42 -6.83 5.04
C ALA A 235 -17.18 -6.34 5.82
N SER A 236 -16.47 -7.28 6.45
CA SER A 236 -15.24 -7.04 7.22
C SER A 236 -14.37 -8.28 7.17
N GLY A 237 -13.05 -8.13 7.27
CA GLY A 237 -12.08 -9.21 7.20
C GLY A 237 -11.20 -9.13 5.95
N ALA A 238 -10.32 -10.10 5.77
CA ALA A 238 -9.39 -10.15 4.65
C ALA A 238 -9.60 -11.39 3.79
N LEU A 239 -9.28 -11.30 2.52
CA LEU A 239 -9.33 -12.41 1.58
C LEU A 239 -8.18 -12.32 0.57
N THR A 240 -7.91 -13.43 -0.11
CA THR A 240 -7.07 -13.42 -1.31
C THR A 240 -7.87 -13.78 -2.54
N MET A 241 -7.40 -13.30 -3.71
CA MET A 241 -7.94 -13.73 -4.99
C MET A 241 -6.88 -14.52 -5.76
N SER A 242 -7.30 -15.63 -6.34
CA SER A 242 -6.48 -16.56 -7.13
C SER A 242 -7.17 -16.86 -8.46
N PRO A 243 -6.43 -17.21 -9.55
CA PRO A 243 -7.07 -17.74 -10.73
C PRO A 243 -7.89 -18.99 -10.39
N SER A 244 -8.98 -19.26 -11.10
CA SER A 244 -9.70 -20.52 -10.95
C SER A 244 -8.92 -21.69 -11.56
N GLN A 245 -9.24 -22.91 -11.17
CA GLN A 245 -8.65 -24.12 -11.76
C GLN A 245 -8.85 -24.18 -13.29
N ASN A 246 -9.96 -23.63 -13.78
CA ASN A 246 -10.30 -23.60 -15.19
C ASN A 246 -10.09 -22.23 -15.83
N ASN A 247 -9.21 -21.41 -15.26
CA ASN A 247 -8.90 -20.09 -15.81
C ASN A 247 -8.52 -20.23 -17.31
N PRO A 248 -9.17 -19.49 -18.22
CA PRO A 248 -8.97 -19.68 -19.67
C PRO A 248 -7.60 -19.20 -20.16
N TYR A 249 -6.83 -18.49 -19.36
CA TYR A 249 -5.56 -17.86 -19.74
C TYR A 249 -4.35 -18.52 -19.09
N ILE A 250 -4.45 -18.87 -17.79
CA ILE A 250 -3.32 -19.32 -16.97
C ILE A 250 -3.66 -20.55 -16.09
N PRO A 251 -4.36 -21.58 -16.60
CA PRO A 251 -4.77 -22.75 -15.79
C PRO A 251 -3.55 -23.48 -15.17
N GLN A 252 -2.39 -23.43 -15.81
CA GLN A 252 -1.14 -24.05 -15.36
C GLN A 252 -0.57 -23.39 -14.10
N LEU A 253 -1.00 -22.18 -13.73
CA LEU A 253 -0.55 -21.48 -12.54
C LEU A 253 -1.49 -21.68 -11.33
N PHE A 254 -2.61 -22.41 -11.51
CA PHE A 254 -3.61 -22.57 -10.46
C PHE A 254 -3.02 -23.10 -9.15
N ASP A 255 -2.35 -24.25 -9.16
CA ASP A 255 -1.88 -24.90 -7.94
C ASP A 255 -0.89 -24.01 -7.16
N GLN A 256 0.04 -23.39 -7.84
CA GLN A 256 1.05 -22.52 -7.21
C GLN A 256 0.42 -21.21 -6.73
N SER A 257 -0.47 -20.60 -7.50
CA SER A 257 -1.17 -19.37 -7.11
C SER A 257 -2.13 -19.61 -5.94
N ASN A 258 -2.82 -20.74 -5.94
CA ASN A 258 -3.69 -21.14 -4.84
C ASN A 258 -2.88 -21.36 -3.54
N ARG A 259 -1.73 -22.05 -3.62
CA ARG A 259 -0.82 -22.24 -2.48
C ARG A 259 -0.29 -20.90 -1.97
N LEU A 260 0.13 -19.99 -2.87
CA LEU A 260 0.58 -18.64 -2.52
C LEU A 260 -0.52 -17.86 -1.79
N SER A 261 -1.73 -17.89 -2.34
CA SER A 261 -2.91 -17.25 -1.75
C SER A 261 -3.23 -17.77 -0.35
N GLN A 262 -3.17 -19.11 -0.17
CA GLN A 262 -3.42 -19.73 1.14
C GLN A 262 -2.35 -19.35 2.17
N CYS A 263 -1.05 -19.44 1.82
CA CYS A 263 0.03 -19.06 2.72
C CYS A 263 -0.08 -17.60 3.17
N ILE A 264 -0.42 -16.69 2.25
CA ILE A 264 -0.54 -15.27 2.56
C ILE A 264 -1.76 -15.01 3.45
N ILE A 265 -2.95 -15.52 3.08
CA ILE A 265 -4.16 -15.19 3.86
C ILE A 265 -4.12 -15.76 5.27
N ASP A 266 -3.63 -17.00 5.44
CA ASP A 266 -3.52 -17.61 6.76
C ASP A 266 -2.55 -16.85 7.67
N SER A 267 -1.36 -16.53 7.15
CA SER A 267 -0.34 -15.79 7.91
C SER A 267 -0.78 -14.36 8.21
N TYR A 268 -1.40 -13.69 7.24
CA TYR A 268 -1.91 -12.34 7.39
C TYR A 268 -3.00 -12.25 8.46
N CYS A 269 -3.99 -13.12 8.41
CA CYS A 269 -5.08 -13.14 9.40
C CYS A 269 -4.60 -13.59 10.78
N ALA A 270 -3.65 -14.53 10.85
CA ALA A 270 -3.03 -14.92 12.12
C ALA A 270 -2.29 -13.75 12.80
N ALA A 271 -1.62 -12.91 12.04
CA ALA A 271 -0.92 -11.74 12.56
C ALA A 271 -1.88 -10.60 12.94
N THR A 272 -2.81 -10.25 12.06
CA THR A 272 -3.67 -9.06 12.19
C THR A 272 -4.91 -9.27 13.05
N GLY A 273 -5.35 -10.52 13.21
CA GLY A 273 -6.64 -10.84 13.83
C GLY A 273 -7.85 -10.46 12.98
N PHE A 274 -7.67 -10.12 11.70
CA PHE A 274 -8.78 -10.00 10.76
C PHE A 274 -9.44 -11.34 10.52
N GLN A 275 -10.76 -11.31 10.27
CA GLN A 275 -11.48 -12.51 9.85
C GLN A 275 -10.91 -13.02 8.53
N ASN A 276 -10.51 -14.29 8.49
CA ASN A 276 -10.08 -14.94 7.26
C ASN A 276 -11.32 -15.34 6.44
N LEU A 277 -11.52 -14.67 5.31
CA LEU A 277 -12.62 -14.95 4.37
C LEU A 277 -12.20 -15.93 3.28
N GLY A 278 -10.97 -16.46 3.33
CA GLY A 278 -10.44 -17.47 2.43
C GLY A 278 -10.01 -16.95 1.07
N ILE A 279 -10.03 -17.83 0.08
CA ILE A 279 -9.61 -17.55 -1.30
C ILE A 279 -10.84 -17.38 -2.18
N GLN A 280 -10.94 -16.26 -2.86
CA GLN A 280 -11.92 -16.03 -3.91
C GLN A 280 -11.28 -16.36 -5.28
N TYR A 281 -11.87 -17.29 -6.02
CA TYR A 281 -11.41 -17.62 -7.37
C TYR A 281 -12.01 -16.66 -8.40
N THR A 282 -11.19 -16.18 -9.33
CA THR A 282 -11.60 -15.22 -10.34
C THR A 282 -10.83 -15.39 -11.65
N ASP A 283 -11.55 -15.20 -12.78
CA ASP A 283 -11.00 -15.21 -14.13
C ASP A 283 -11.22 -13.85 -14.84
N THR A 284 -11.62 -12.84 -14.06
CA THR A 284 -11.98 -11.52 -14.59
C THR A 284 -10.98 -10.43 -14.23
N MET A 285 -9.87 -10.77 -13.57
CA MET A 285 -8.84 -9.80 -13.17
C MET A 285 -7.69 -9.78 -14.17
N THR A 286 -7.55 -8.71 -14.94
CA THR A 286 -6.52 -8.53 -15.97
C THR A 286 -5.11 -8.80 -15.41
N GLY A 287 -4.78 -8.26 -14.24
CA GLY A 287 -3.45 -8.44 -13.63
C GLY A 287 -3.18 -9.89 -13.17
N ILE A 288 -4.21 -10.70 -12.93
CA ILE A 288 -4.08 -12.16 -12.73
C ILE A 288 -3.89 -12.85 -14.09
N ASN A 289 -4.78 -12.60 -15.04
CA ASN A 289 -4.85 -13.30 -16.31
C ASN A 289 -3.61 -13.11 -17.20
N TRP A 290 -2.87 -12.02 -17.04
CA TRP A 290 -1.64 -11.75 -17.77
C TRP A 290 -0.37 -12.20 -17.03
N SER A 291 -0.52 -12.80 -15.83
CA SER A 291 0.65 -13.32 -15.11
C SER A 291 1.20 -14.56 -15.80
N THR A 292 2.52 -14.67 -15.82
CA THR A 292 3.26 -15.87 -16.25
C THR A 292 3.96 -16.57 -15.11
N ILE A 293 3.78 -16.07 -13.88
CA ILE A 293 4.31 -16.58 -12.61
C ILE A 293 3.17 -16.69 -11.58
N PRO A 294 3.31 -17.49 -10.53
CA PRO A 294 2.30 -17.61 -9.46
C PRO A 294 1.86 -16.24 -8.93
N VAL A 295 0.56 -16.00 -8.87
CA VAL A 295 -0.01 -14.68 -8.58
C VAL A 295 -1.14 -14.76 -7.56
N THR A 296 -1.19 -13.76 -6.68
CA THR A 296 -2.31 -13.53 -5.77
C THR A 296 -2.62 -12.04 -5.63
N ILE A 297 -3.89 -11.70 -5.41
CA ILE A 297 -4.31 -10.41 -4.89
C ILE A 297 -4.61 -10.62 -3.40
N LEU A 298 -4.06 -9.80 -2.54
CA LEU A 298 -4.47 -9.71 -1.14
C LEU A 298 -5.37 -8.49 -0.97
N GLU A 299 -6.61 -8.74 -0.56
CA GLU A 299 -7.55 -7.73 -0.07
C GLU A 299 -7.38 -7.64 1.45
N MET A 300 -6.64 -6.63 1.89
CA MET A 300 -6.13 -6.50 3.26
C MET A 300 -7.23 -6.30 4.30
N GLY A 301 -8.39 -5.80 3.90
CA GLY A 301 -9.55 -5.48 4.71
C GLY A 301 -10.56 -4.67 3.89
N PHE A 302 -11.71 -4.34 4.47
CA PHE A 302 -12.73 -3.54 3.78
C PHE A 302 -12.62 -2.07 4.19
N MET A 303 -12.28 -1.20 3.25
CA MET A 303 -12.19 0.25 3.47
C MET A 303 -13.58 0.89 3.76
N THR A 304 -14.65 0.16 3.53
CA THR A 304 -16.03 0.52 3.89
C THR A 304 -16.45 0.03 5.27
N SER A 305 -15.70 -0.90 5.88
CA SER A 305 -15.86 -1.31 7.28
C SER A 305 -15.16 -0.32 8.21
N ARG A 306 -15.87 0.16 9.25
CA ARG A 306 -15.29 1.13 10.18
C ARG A 306 -14.03 0.59 10.87
N ASP A 307 -14.10 -0.64 11.35
CA ASP A 307 -13.01 -1.22 12.13
C ASP A 307 -11.81 -1.57 11.25
N ASP A 308 -12.05 -2.09 10.04
CA ASP A 308 -10.98 -2.44 9.10
C ASP A 308 -10.29 -1.16 8.58
N ASP A 309 -11.07 -0.16 8.14
CA ASP A 309 -10.55 1.11 7.60
C ASP A 309 -9.66 1.83 8.62
N LEU A 310 -10.14 1.99 9.85
CA LEU A 310 -9.37 2.67 10.89
C LEU A 310 -8.12 1.87 11.32
N LYS A 311 -8.20 0.53 11.39
CA LYS A 311 -7.03 -0.31 11.67
C LYS A 311 -5.99 -0.24 10.57
N MET A 312 -6.40 -0.37 9.30
CA MET A 312 -5.48 -0.29 8.15
C MET A 312 -4.81 1.08 8.05
N ASN A 313 -5.42 2.14 8.59
CA ASN A 313 -4.83 3.48 8.64
C ASN A 313 -3.94 3.73 9.88
N ASP A 314 -3.96 2.86 10.87
CA ASP A 314 -3.09 2.96 12.05
C ASP A 314 -1.66 2.51 11.74
N VAL A 315 -0.68 3.37 12.03
CA VAL A 315 0.74 3.16 11.66
C VAL A 315 1.35 1.95 12.39
N GLU A 316 1.00 1.71 13.64
CA GLU A 316 1.52 0.56 14.37
C GLU A 316 0.86 -0.75 13.90
N PHE A 317 -0.43 -0.70 13.58
CA PHE A 317 -1.13 -1.85 13.00
C PHE A 317 -0.61 -2.21 11.61
N GLN A 318 -0.21 -1.23 10.80
CA GLN A 318 0.42 -1.47 9.49
C GLN A 318 1.69 -2.32 9.58
N LYS A 319 2.48 -2.19 10.64
CA LYS A 319 3.64 -3.07 10.88
C LYS A 319 3.21 -4.53 11.04
N THR A 320 2.10 -4.78 11.74
CA THR A 320 1.53 -6.12 11.91
C THR A 320 1.01 -6.68 10.58
N MET A 321 0.38 -5.84 9.75
CA MET A 321 -0.05 -6.21 8.40
C MET A 321 1.14 -6.65 7.54
N VAL A 322 2.20 -5.85 7.52
CA VAL A 322 3.44 -6.13 6.78
C VAL A 322 4.09 -7.44 7.24
N GLN A 323 4.22 -7.65 8.55
CA GLN A 323 4.73 -8.90 9.13
C GLN A 323 3.89 -10.11 8.70
N GLY A 324 2.56 -9.99 8.72
CA GLY A 324 1.66 -11.05 8.29
C GLY A 324 1.85 -11.44 6.83
N ILE A 325 1.97 -10.46 5.93
CA ILE A 325 2.22 -10.71 4.49
C ILE A 325 3.59 -11.36 4.29
N ALA A 326 4.64 -10.81 4.90
CA ALA A 326 5.99 -11.34 4.79
C ALA A 326 6.12 -12.77 5.33
N ASN A 327 5.45 -13.09 6.44
CA ASN A 327 5.38 -14.46 6.98
C ASN A 327 4.69 -15.42 6.00
N GLY A 328 3.66 -14.97 5.27
CA GLY A 328 3.00 -15.76 4.23
C GLY A 328 3.93 -16.06 3.05
N ILE A 329 4.74 -15.10 2.66
CA ILE A 329 5.76 -15.28 1.61
C ILE A 329 6.84 -16.28 2.09
N ASP A 330 7.35 -16.14 3.31
CA ASP A 330 8.29 -17.11 3.90
C ASP A 330 7.69 -18.52 3.91
N SER A 331 6.43 -18.66 4.32
CA SER A 331 5.72 -19.95 4.36
C SER A 331 5.58 -20.58 2.97
N TYR A 332 5.41 -19.76 1.94
CA TYR A 332 5.33 -20.23 0.56
C TYR A 332 6.67 -20.83 0.07
N PHE A 333 7.79 -20.21 0.38
CA PHE A 333 9.10 -20.70 -0.06
C PHE A 333 9.67 -21.82 0.84
N ALA A 334 9.16 -21.97 2.06
CA ALA A 334 9.55 -23.04 2.97
C ALA A 334 8.84 -24.38 2.72
N SER A 335 7.79 -24.42 1.88
CA SER A 335 6.88 -25.57 1.69
C SER A 335 7.10 -26.35 0.38
#